data_9f3c99f8f0cdc63eae7bec7076268098
#
_entry.id   9f3c99f8f0cdc63eae7bec7076268098
#
_cell.length_a   1.000
_cell.length_b   1.000
_cell.length_c   1.000
_cell.angle_alpha   90.00
_cell.angle_beta   90.00
_cell.angle_gamma   90.00
#
_symmetry.space_group_name_H-M   'P 1'
#
loop_
_entity.id
_entity.type
_entity.pdbx_description
1 polymer ?
#
loop_
_entity_poly.entity_id
_entity_poly.type
_entity_poly.pdbx_seq_one_letter_code
_entity_poly.pdbx_strand_id
1 'polypeptide(L)'
;METNSHRSEFGDDLLVQRLGEAFKEARENGKKHVDVDEFHEHYGESEPNATLEVLKDQGVQKGIIGIDNKQIRPTPLGIKRCKLDSSFYS
;
A
#
# COMPACT_ATOMS: atom_id res chain seq x y z
N MET A 1 8.39 -20.40 19.10
CA MET A 1 7.69 -19.91 19.13
C MET A 1 6.85 -19.18 18.21
N GLU A 2 6.06 -18.53 18.59
CA GLU A 2 5.11 -17.82 17.80
C GLU A 2 5.73 -16.85 16.90
N THR A 3 6.99 -16.77 16.92
CA THR A 3 7.65 -15.85 16.05
C THR A 3 7.35 -16.07 14.59
N ASN A 4 7.09 -17.29 14.18
CA ASN A 4 6.82 -17.55 12.78
C ASN A 4 5.51 -16.93 12.33
N SER A 5 4.49 -17.05 13.11
CA SER A 5 3.24 -16.44 12.76
C SER A 5 3.35 -14.95 12.80
N HIS A 6 4.06 -14.43 13.74
CA HIS A 6 4.26 -13.01 13.82
C HIS A 6 5.02 -12.48 12.61
N ARG A 7 5.92 -13.29 12.08
CA ARG A 7 6.70 -12.88 10.94
C ARG A 7 5.85 -12.72 9.69
N SER A 8 4.89 -13.59 9.50
CA SER A 8 3.98 -13.47 8.39
C SER A 8 3.14 -12.24 8.51
N GLU A 9 2.60 -12.00 9.70
CA GLU A 9 1.78 -10.83 9.92
C GLU A 9 2.61 -9.56 9.82
N PHE A 10 3.85 -9.64 10.26
CA PHE A 10 4.73 -8.50 10.20
C PHE A 10 5.00 -8.09 8.77
N GLY A 11 5.12 -9.03 7.85
CA GLY A 11 5.29 -8.71 6.46
C GLY A 11 4.11 -7.95 5.88
N ASP A 12 2.89 -8.37 6.24
CA ASP A 12 1.69 -7.67 5.81
C ASP A 12 1.65 -6.28 6.41
N ASP A 13 2.01 -6.17 7.68
CA ASP A 13 2.01 -4.89 8.37
C ASP A 13 3.02 -3.93 7.76
N LEU A 14 4.14 -4.46 7.30
CA LEU A 14 5.15 -3.61 6.68
C LEU A 14 4.61 -2.98 5.40
N LEU A 15 3.91 -3.76 4.57
CA LEU A 15 3.32 -3.18 3.37
C LEU A 15 2.25 -2.16 3.72
N VAL A 16 1.41 -2.45 4.70
CA VAL A 16 0.38 -1.52 5.15
C VAL A 16 1.04 -0.22 5.65
N GLN A 17 2.12 -0.33 6.37
CA GLN A 17 2.83 0.83 6.87
C GLN A 17 3.39 1.68 5.73
N ARG A 18 4.00 1.04 4.75
CA ARG A 18 4.55 1.74 3.58
C ARG A 18 3.45 2.41 2.77
N LEU A 19 2.36 1.69 2.55
CA LEU A 19 1.23 2.25 1.82
C LEU A 19 0.64 3.43 2.58
N GLY A 20 0.51 3.30 3.90
CA GLY A 20 -0.01 4.40 4.71
C GLY A 20 0.82 5.66 4.58
N GLU A 21 2.13 5.51 4.61
CA GLU A 21 3.02 6.66 4.47
C GLU A 21 2.92 7.26 3.07
N ALA A 22 2.87 6.40 2.05
CA ALA A 22 2.77 6.88 0.68
C ALA A 22 1.46 7.62 0.44
N PHE A 23 0.35 7.09 0.97
CA PHE A 23 -0.93 7.76 0.81
C PHE A 23 -0.99 9.08 1.55
N LYS A 24 -0.42 9.15 2.75
CA LYS A 24 -0.41 10.39 3.50
C LYS A 24 0.39 11.46 2.75
N GLU A 25 1.51 11.07 2.21
CA GLU A 25 2.32 12.00 1.43
C GLU A 25 1.58 12.46 0.18
N ALA A 26 0.93 11.54 -0.51
CA ALA A 26 0.14 11.89 -1.68
C ALA A 26 -0.96 12.89 -1.32
N ARG A 27 -1.61 12.66 -0.18
CA ARG A 27 -2.67 13.54 0.26
C ARG A 27 -2.16 14.93 0.55
N GLU A 28 -0.98 15.04 1.11
CA GLU A 28 -0.34 16.34 1.34
C GLU A 28 -0.07 17.06 0.04
N ASN A 29 0.12 16.31 -1.04
CA ASN A 29 0.33 16.89 -2.37
C ASN A 29 -0.96 17.06 -3.15
N GLY A 30 -2.10 16.92 -2.51
CA GLY A 30 -3.41 17.11 -3.14
C GLY A 30 -3.89 15.94 -3.96
N LYS A 31 -3.31 14.75 -3.75
CA LYS A 31 -3.69 13.57 -4.53
C LYS A 31 -4.36 12.55 -3.63
N LYS A 32 -5.11 11.64 -4.25
CA LYS A 32 -5.76 10.54 -3.54
C LYS A 32 -5.28 9.19 -4.04
N HIS A 33 -4.17 9.18 -4.75
CA HIS A 33 -3.59 7.96 -5.27
C HIS A 33 -2.08 8.08 -5.24
N VAL A 34 -1.41 6.94 -5.36
CA VAL A 34 0.04 6.89 -5.43
C VAL A 34 0.41 6.21 -6.74
N ASP A 35 1.32 6.77 -7.49
CA ASP A 35 1.78 6.13 -8.72
C ASP A 35 2.66 4.93 -8.35
N VAL A 36 2.50 3.83 -9.10
CA VAL A 36 3.29 2.63 -8.86
C VAL A 36 4.79 2.94 -8.94
N ASP A 37 5.16 3.75 -9.91
CA ASP A 37 6.57 4.10 -10.08
C ASP A 37 7.13 4.88 -8.90
N GLU A 38 6.34 5.81 -8.39
CA GLU A 38 6.72 6.56 -7.21
C GLU A 38 6.85 5.66 -5.99
N PHE A 39 5.90 4.76 -5.82
CA PHE A 39 5.93 3.83 -4.71
C PHE A 39 7.17 2.95 -4.81
N HIS A 40 7.48 2.47 -6.00
CA HIS A 40 8.66 1.66 -6.21
C HIS A 40 9.93 2.44 -5.84
N GLU A 41 9.99 3.70 -6.23
CA GLU A 41 11.18 4.51 -6.00
C GLU A 41 11.47 4.71 -4.52
N HIS A 42 10.43 4.92 -3.73
CA HIS A 42 10.59 5.26 -2.32
C HIS A 42 10.49 4.07 -1.38
N TYR A 43 9.72 3.07 -1.75
CA TYR A 43 9.40 1.98 -0.83
C TYR A 43 9.52 0.60 -1.46
N GLY A 44 9.91 0.50 -2.70
CA GLY A 44 9.77 -0.73 -3.46
C GLY A 44 10.89 -1.73 -3.28
N GLU A 45 10.73 -2.82 -3.98
CA GLU A 45 11.71 -3.88 -4.03
C GLU A 45 12.84 -3.51 -5.00
N SER A 46 13.75 -4.43 -5.24
CA SER A 46 14.92 -4.15 -6.08
C SER A 46 14.54 -3.84 -7.52
N GLU A 47 13.44 -4.39 -8.02
CA GLU A 47 13.02 -4.20 -9.40
C GLU A 47 11.56 -3.79 -9.45
N PRO A 48 11.17 -2.99 -10.47
CA PRO A 48 9.78 -2.55 -10.58
C PRO A 48 8.76 -3.68 -10.66
N ASN A 49 9.10 -4.76 -11.36
CA ASN A 49 8.18 -5.89 -11.46
C ASN A 49 7.99 -6.58 -10.13
N ALA A 50 9.04 -6.67 -9.32
CA ALA A 50 8.93 -7.28 -8.01
C ALA A 50 8.06 -6.43 -7.10
N THR A 51 8.20 -5.12 -7.19
CA THR A 51 7.33 -4.22 -6.42
C THR A 51 5.87 -4.40 -6.82
N LEU A 52 5.60 -4.47 -8.12
CA LEU A 52 4.24 -4.63 -8.59
C LEU A 52 3.65 -5.95 -8.14
N GLU A 53 4.44 -7.02 -8.11
CA GLU A 53 3.96 -8.31 -7.65
C GLU A 53 3.61 -8.29 -6.17
N VAL A 54 4.42 -7.64 -5.36
CA VAL A 54 4.12 -7.51 -3.94
C VAL A 54 2.84 -6.71 -3.74
N LEU A 55 2.68 -5.63 -4.50
CA LEU A 55 1.47 -4.83 -4.40
C LEU A 55 0.24 -5.64 -4.78
N LYS A 56 0.34 -6.47 -5.80
CA LYS A 56 -0.79 -7.32 -6.20
C LYS A 56 -1.06 -8.40 -5.17
N ASP A 57 -0.03 -9.10 -4.73
CA ASP A 57 -0.21 -10.25 -3.84
C ASP A 57 -0.61 -9.84 -2.45
N GLN A 58 -0.01 -8.79 -1.93
CA GLN A 58 -0.24 -8.39 -0.55
C GLN A 58 -1.24 -7.24 -0.43
N GLY A 59 -1.48 -6.53 -1.49
CA GLY A 59 -2.38 -5.38 -1.45
C GLY A 59 -3.69 -5.65 -2.15
N VAL A 60 -3.65 -5.93 -3.44
CA VAL A 60 -4.88 -6.11 -4.22
C VAL A 60 -5.61 -7.37 -3.79
N GLN A 61 -4.90 -8.47 -3.66
CA GLN A 61 -5.53 -9.73 -3.30
C GLN A 61 -6.15 -9.69 -1.91
N LYS A 62 -5.59 -8.92 -1.02
CA LYS A 62 -6.13 -8.80 0.33
C LYS A 62 -7.16 -7.69 0.45
N GLY A 63 -7.49 -7.05 -0.66
CA GLY A 63 -8.54 -6.05 -0.68
C GLY A 63 -8.17 -4.72 -0.05
N ILE A 64 -6.88 -4.45 0.11
CA ILE A 64 -6.41 -3.21 0.75
C ILE A 64 -6.31 -2.09 -0.26
N ILE A 65 -5.89 -2.40 -1.48
CA ILE A 65 -5.73 -1.39 -2.53
C ILE A 65 -6.30 -1.89 -3.83
N GLY A 66 -6.51 -0.97 -4.76
CA GLY A 66 -6.76 -1.29 -6.15
C GLY A 66 -5.70 -0.61 -6.99
N ILE A 67 -5.35 -1.20 -8.12
CA ILE A 67 -4.39 -0.63 -9.04
C ILE A 67 -5.04 -0.50 -10.40
N ASP A 68 -5.00 0.71 -10.95
CA ASP A 68 -5.57 0.98 -12.26
C ASP A 68 -4.72 2.03 -12.95
N ASN A 69 -4.26 1.78 -14.16
CA ASN A 69 -3.41 2.69 -14.91
C ASN A 69 -2.18 3.10 -14.10
N LYS A 70 -1.57 2.13 -13.44
CA LYS A 70 -0.40 2.36 -12.59
C LYS A 70 -0.67 3.33 -11.45
N GLN A 71 -1.92 3.50 -11.06
CA GLN A 71 -2.28 4.30 -9.92
C GLN A 71 -2.79 3.41 -8.81
N ILE A 72 -2.23 3.55 -7.63
CA ILE A 72 -2.62 2.78 -6.46
C ILE A 72 -3.61 3.61 -5.66
N ARG A 73 -4.79 3.05 -5.41
CA ARG A 73 -5.82 3.73 -4.62
C ARG A 73 -6.22 2.84 -3.47
N PRO A 74 -6.52 3.42 -2.32
CA PRO A 74 -6.94 2.60 -1.18
C PRO A 74 -8.40 2.19 -1.33
N THR A 75 -8.70 0.96 -0.92
CA THR A 75 -10.10 0.52 -0.79
C THR A 75 -10.59 0.99 0.58
N PRO A 76 -11.89 0.88 0.86
CA PRO A 76 -12.36 1.19 2.22
C PRO A 76 -11.63 0.41 3.30
N LEU A 77 -11.31 -0.86 3.04
CA LEU A 77 -10.55 -1.64 3.99
C LEU A 77 -9.13 -1.07 4.12
N GLY A 78 -8.54 -0.67 3.00
CA GLY A 78 -7.20 -0.08 3.02
C GLY A 78 -7.16 1.23 3.79
N ILE A 79 -8.18 2.07 3.63
CA ILE A 79 -8.26 3.31 4.37
C ILE A 79 -8.25 3.03 5.87
N LYS A 80 -9.02 2.02 6.27
CA LYS A 80 -9.10 1.65 7.67
C LYS A 80 -7.77 1.06 8.16
N ARG A 81 -7.21 0.12 7.40
CA ARG A 81 -5.97 -0.55 7.81
C ARG A 81 -4.78 0.38 7.83
N CYS A 82 -4.72 1.33 6.90
CA CYS A 82 -3.64 2.30 6.84
C CYS A 82 -3.90 3.52 7.72
N LYS A 83 -5.03 3.56 8.39
CA LYS A 83 -5.40 4.66 9.30
C LYS A 83 -5.42 6.00 8.57
N LEU A 84 -5.98 5.99 7.39
CA LEU A 84 -6.11 7.20 6.59
C LEU A 84 -7.40 7.92 6.99
N ASP A 85 -7.45 9.21 6.70
CA ASP A 85 -8.63 9.97 7.09
C ASP A 85 -9.76 9.81 6.09
N SER A 86 -10.92 10.32 6.42
CA SER A 86 -12.13 10.10 5.63
C SER A 86 -12.09 10.79 4.27
N SER A 87 -11.14 11.68 4.05
CA SER A 87 -11.04 12.35 2.74
C SER A 87 -10.75 11.36 1.63
N PHE A 88 -10.20 10.19 1.94
CA PHE A 88 -9.94 9.17 0.93
C PHE A 88 -11.21 8.45 0.48
N TYR A 89 -12.32 8.61 1.19
CA TYR A 89 -13.56 7.97 0.79
C TYR A 89 -14.28 8.71 -0.33
N SER A 90 -14.03 9.92 -0.56
CA SER A 90 -14.75 10.68 -1.57
C SER A 90 -14.08 10.73 -2.95
#